data_7cbc982736860f9bde2118962b8dd71f
#
_entry.id   7cbc982736860f9bde2118962b8dd71f
#
_cell.length_a   1.000
_cell.length_b   1.000
_cell.length_c   1.000
_cell.angle_alpha   90.00
_cell.angle_beta   90.00
_cell.angle_gamma   90.00
#
_symmetry.space_group_name_H-M   'P 1'
#
loop_
_entity.id
_entity.type
_entity.pdbx_description
1 polymer ?
#
loop_
_entity_poly.entity_id
_entity_poly.type
_entity_poly.pdbx_seq_one_letter_code
_entity_poly.pdbx_strand_id
1 'polypeptide(L)'
;MRQRVVYFAMILAAATSASAQEVKKWTLDDCMDYALKKNIQLQQNKISLEESSVDVKTAKAALFPSLSFSTGHNVTNRPYQETSNTVSGTEIITSDSKTTYNGNYGLNAQWTLWNGSKRLNTIKQRKTSRQIAGLAVAETENSLQEQIVQTFIQILYADESVKINQNTLQVSQATYDRGKELFQ
;
A
#
# COMPACT_ATOMS: atom_id res chain seq x y z
N MET A 1 43.83 24.06 -28.29
CA MET A 1 43.95 22.60 -28.41
C MET A 1 44.03 21.88 -27.04
N ARG A 2 44.72 22.41 -26.06
CA ARG A 2 44.89 21.75 -24.73
C ARG A 2 43.58 21.52 -23.93
N GLN A 3 42.61 22.43 -24.01
CA GLN A 3 41.34 22.27 -23.30
C GLN A 3 40.43 21.15 -23.86
N ARG A 4 40.44 20.95 -25.20
CA ARG A 4 39.62 19.90 -25.83
C ARG A 4 40.14 18.49 -25.51
N VAL A 5 41.44 18.34 -25.28
CA VAL A 5 42.08 17.06 -24.90
C VAL A 5 41.71 16.71 -23.46
N VAL A 6 41.59 17.70 -22.56
CA VAL A 6 41.19 17.50 -21.16
C VAL A 6 39.74 17.05 -21.06
N TYR A 7 38.82 17.61 -21.85
CA TYR A 7 37.41 17.16 -21.89
C TYR A 7 37.28 15.74 -22.46
N PHE A 8 38.09 15.39 -23.44
CA PHE A 8 38.07 14.03 -24.00
C PHE A 8 38.63 12.99 -23.01
N ALA A 9 39.65 13.34 -22.26
CA ALA A 9 40.20 12.49 -21.19
C ALA A 9 39.20 12.33 -20.00
N MET A 10 38.42 13.38 -19.66
CA MET A 10 37.40 13.33 -18.62
C MET A 10 36.18 12.46 -19.02
N ILE A 11 35.80 12.46 -20.28
CA ILE A 11 34.73 11.61 -20.81
C ILE A 11 35.17 10.13 -20.85
N LEU A 12 36.44 9.87 -21.17
CA LEU A 12 36.99 8.51 -21.21
C LEU A 12 37.13 7.92 -19.80
N ALA A 13 37.41 8.74 -18.76
CA ALA A 13 37.50 8.32 -17.37
C ALA A 13 36.13 8.01 -16.76
N ALA A 14 35.04 8.63 -17.26
CA ALA A 14 33.66 8.35 -16.82
C ALA A 14 33.10 7.03 -17.38
N ALA A 15 33.68 6.49 -18.45
CA ALA A 15 33.22 5.25 -19.08
C ALA A 15 33.74 3.96 -18.40
N THR A 16 34.69 4.06 -17.46
CA THR A 16 35.28 2.88 -16.77
C THR A 16 34.61 2.47 -15.49
N SER A 17 33.55 3.15 -15.07
CA SER A 17 32.76 2.78 -13.89
C SER A 17 31.55 1.89 -14.22
N ALA A 18 31.57 1.16 -15.33
CA ALA A 18 30.71 0.00 -15.50
C ALA A 18 31.20 -1.08 -14.53
N SER A 19 30.82 -0.96 -13.27
CA SER A 19 30.98 -2.01 -12.26
C SER A 19 30.37 -3.26 -12.86
N ALA A 20 31.19 -4.28 -13.16
CA ALA A 20 30.68 -5.61 -13.44
C ALA A 20 29.80 -6.00 -12.24
N GLN A 21 28.50 -5.97 -12.43
CA GLN A 21 27.54 -6.33 -11.40
C GLN A 21 27.81 -7.81 -11.15
N GLU A 22 28.47 -8.10 -10.02
CA GLU A 22 28.75 -9.46 -9.62
C GLU A 22 27.43 -10.22 -9.63
N VAL A 23 27.31 -11.23 -10.48
CA VAL A 23 26.09 -12.02 -10.63
C VAL A 23 25.87 -12.75 -9.30
N LYS A 24 25.04 -12.16 -8.43
CA LYS A 24 24.68 -12.73 -7.16
C LYS A 24 24.03 -14.10 -7.41
N LYS A 25 24.66 -15.16 -6.97
CA LYS A 25 24.04 -16.50 -6.96
C LYS A 25 23.02 -16.53 -5.83
N TRP A 26 21.77 -16.66 -6.19
CA TRP A 26 20.67 -16.73 -5.24
C TRP A 26 20.54 -18.16 -4.72
N THR A 27 20.56 -18.31 -3.40
CA THR A 27 20.19 -19.55 -2.73
C THR A 27 18.67 -19.62 -2.55
N LEU A 28 18.14 -20.80 -2.23
CA LEU A 28 16.71 -20.95 -1.92
C LEU A 28 16.30 -20.07 -0.76
N ASP A 29 17.13 -20.00 0.29
CA ASP A 29 16.87 -19.17 1.47
C ASP A 29 16.87 -17.67 1.14
N ASP A 30 17.82 -17.21 0.29
CA ASP A 30 17.82 -15.82 -0.19
C ASP A 30 16.52 -15.47 -0.94
N CYS A 31 16.03 -16.41 -1.77
CA CYS A 31 14.79 -16.21 -2.54
C CYS A 31 13.57 -16.16 -1.60
N MET A 32 13.51 -17.04 -0.60
CA MET A 32 12.44 -17.05 0.39
C MET A 32 12.42 -15.76 1.20
N ASP A 33 13.57 -15.37 1.75
CA ASP A 33 13.69 -14.13 2.53
C ASP A 33 13.32 -12.88 1.74
N TYR A 34 13.78 -12.80 0.50
CA TYR A 34 13.45 -11.68 -0.37
C TYR A 34 11.94 -11.61 -0.68
N ALA A 35 11.34 -12.77 -1.00
CA ALA A 35 9.93 -12.83 -1.32
C ALA A 35 9.05 -12.50 -0.12
N LEU A 36 9.35 -13.04 1.08
CA LEU A 36 8.61 -12.72 2.31
C LEU A 36 8.67 -11.23 2.66
N LYS A 37 9.77 -10.55 2.33
CA LYS A 37 9.93 -9.11 2.56
C LYS A 37 9.26 -8.24 1.50
N LYS A 38 9.21 -8.69 0.24
CA LYS A 38 8.82 -7.86 -0.90
C LYS A 38 7.50 -8.23 -1.56
N ASN A 39 6.92 -9.38 -1.23
CA ASN A 39 5.67 -9.80 -1.82
C ASN A 39 4.52 -8.86 -1.42
N ILE A 40 3.86 -8.29 -2.45
CA ILE A 40 2.80 -7.30 -2.28
C ILE A 40 1.57 -7.93 -1.62
N GLN A 41 1.20 -9.16 -2.00
CA GLN A 41 0.03 -9.85 -1.45
C GLN A 41 0.19 -10.11 0.05
N LEU A 42 1.37 -10.52 0.47
CA LEU A 42 1.69 -10.71 1.88
C LEU A 42 1.63 -9.39 2.66
N GLN A 43 2.15 -8.30 2.09
CA GLN A 43 2.05 -6.97 2.70
C GLN A 43 0.60 -6.49 2.82
N GLN A 44 -0.23 -6.72 1.80
CA GLN A 44 -1.66 -6.41 1.85
C GLN A 44 -2.36 -7.17 2.98
N ASN A 45 -2.11 -8.47 3.12
CA ASN A 45 -2.70 -9.26 4.19
C ASN A 45 -2.21 -8.81 5.58
N LYS A 46 -0.95 -8.40 5.73
CA LYS A 46 -0.43 -7.81 6.98
C LYS A 46 -1.13 -6.48 7.32
N ILE A 47 -1.37 -5.63 6.33
CA ILE A 47 -2.13 -4.38 6.52
C ILE A 47 -3.58 -4.69 6.90
N SER A 48 -4.24 -5.67 6.27
CA SER A 48 -5.60 -6.09 6.62
C SER A 48 -5.70 -6.65 8.05
N LEU A 49 -4.68 -7.36 8.52
CA LEU A 49 -4.57 -7.78 9.92
C LEU A 49 -4.45 -6.58 10.86
N GLU A 50 -3.66 -5.57 10.50
CA GLU A 50 -3.53 -4.34 11.27
C GLU A 50 -4.86 -3.57 11.31
N GLU A 51 -5.55 -3.42 10.19
CA GLU A 51 -6.89 -2.84 10.09
C GLU A 51 -7.88 -3.57 11.01
N SER A 52 -7.91 -4.90 10.97
CA SER A 52 -8.73 -5.70 11.88
C SER A 52 -8.39 -5.47 13.36
N SER A 53 -7.14 -5.16 13.67
CA SER A 53 -6.73 -4.83 15.04
C SER A 53 -7.24 -3.46 15.49
N VAL A 54 -7.29 -2.48 14.55
CA VAL A 54 -7.90 -1.17 14.77
C VAL A 54 -9.41 -1.30 14.95
N ASP A 55 -10.07 -2.16 14.17
CA ASP A 55 -11.49 -2.47 14.31
C ASP A 55 -11.85 -2.97 15.72
N VAL A 56 -11.00 -3.84 16.29
CA VAL A 56 -11.18 -4.29 17.69
C VAL A 56 -11.07 -3.12 18.66
N LYS A 57 -10.11 -2.21 18.46
CA LYS A 57 -9.96 -1.00 19.30
C LYS A 57 -11.18 -0.09 19.17
N THR A 58 -11.67 0.12 17.95
CA THR A 58 -12.86 0.93 17.67
C THR A 58 -14.11 0.33 18.32
N ALA A 59 -14.29 -1.00 18.23
CA ALA A 59 -15.39 -1.69 18.88
C ALA A 59 -15.34 -1.57 20.43
N LYS A 60 -14.13 -1.56 21.01
CA LYS A 60 -13.94 -1.30 22.45
C LYS A 60 -14.21 0.17 22.78
N ALA A 61 -13.76 1.10 21.95
CA ALA A 61 -13.99 2.54 22.13
C ALA A 61 -15.50 2.87 22.13
N ALA A 62 -16.31 2.11 21.37
CA ALA A 62 -17.75 2.26 21.38
C ALA A 62 -18.41 1.98 22.75
N LEU A 63 -17.72 1.42 23.74
CA LEU A 63 -18.22 1.29 25.12
C LEU A 63 -18.24 2.63 25.87
N PHE A 64 -17.41 3.59 25.44
CA PHE A 64 -17.32 4.92 26.04
C PHE A 64 -18.36 5.88 25.42
N PRO A 65 -18.66 6.99 26.12
CA PRO A 65 -19.51 8.03 25.56
C PRO A 65 -18.87 8.68 24.33
N SER A 66 -19.69 8.99 23.33
CA SER A 66 -19.28 9.84 22.21
C SER A 66 -19.50 11.29 22.56
N LEU A 67 -18.53 12.13 22.26
CA LEU A 67 -18.58 13.57 22.42
C LEU A 67 -18.46 14.20 21.03
N SER A 68 -19.42 15.05 20.66
CA SER A 68 -19.38 15.78 19.42
C SER A 68 -19.52 17.29 19.68
N PHE A 69 -18.66 18.05 19.06
CA PHE A 69 -18.72 19.49 19.03
C PHE A 69 -19.14 19.94 17.62
N SER A 70 -20.13 20.81 17.55
CA SER A 70 -20.59 21.39 16.31
C SER A 70 -20.59 22.90 16.40
N THR A 71 -20.18 23.56 15.34
CA THR A 71 -20.26 25.01 15.21
C THR A 71 -20.80 25.36 13.84
N GLY A 72 -21.66 26.33 13.79
CA GLY A 72 -22.19 26.90 12.55
C GLY A 72 -22.08 28.41 12.61
N HIS A 73 -21.54 29.01 11.57
CA HIS A 73 -21.47 30.45 11.40
C HIS A 73 -22.23 30.83 10.14
N ASN A 74 -23.18 31.75 10.28
CA ASN A 74 -23.91 32.29 9.16
C ASN A 74 -23.71 33.79 9.09
N VAL A 75 -23.23 34.27 7.96
CA VAL A 75 -23.07 35.69 7.66
C VAL A 75 -24.09 36.05 6.60
N THR A 76 -25.08 36.86 6.97
CA THR A 76 -26.10 37.34 6.04
C THR A 76 -25.87 38.83 5.79
N ASN A 77 -25.56 39.16 4.54
CA ASN A 77 -25.45 40.52 4.10
C ASN A 77 -26.71 40.88 3.29
N ARG A 78 -27.44 41.87 3.76
CA ARG A 78 -28.59 42.47 3.07
C ARG A 78 -28.20 43.88 2.62
N PRO A 79 -27.85 44.06 1.35
CA PRO A 79 -27.38 45.36 0.86
C PRO A 79 -28.47 46.42 0.86
N TYR A 80 -29.74 46.00 0.83
CA TYR A 80 -30.90 46.92 0.86
C TYR A 80 -31.92 46.42 1.87
N GLN A 81 -31.91 46.96 3.07
CA GLN A 81 -32.94 46.70 4.07
C GLN A 81 -33.74 47.98 4.27
N GLU A 82 -35.02 47.94 3.93
CA GLU A 82 -35.95 49.03 4.21
C GLU A 82 -36.36 49.00 5.67
N THR A 83 -36.20 50.11 6.35
CA THR A 83 -36.69 50.33 7.72
C THR A 83 -37.68 51.46 7.67
N SER A 84 -38.93 51.15 8.01
CA SER A 84 -39.99 52.15 8.11
C SER A 84 -40.06 52.69 9.53
N ASN A 85 -39.92 53.98 9.68
CA ASN A 85 -40.09 54.69 10.94
C ASN A 85 -41.19 55.70 10.77
N THR A 86 -42.18 55.72 11.66
CA THR A 86 -43.23 56.76 11.66
C THR A 86 -42.84 57.89 12.59
N VAL A 87 -42.60 59.08 12.04
CA VAL A 87 -42.31 60.26 12.79
C VAL A 87 -43.43 61.27 12.51
N SER A 88 -44.19 61.69 13.57
CA SER A 88 -45.27 62.68 13.49
C SER A 88 -46.32 62.39 12.40
N GLY A 89 -46.71 61.15 12.21
CA GLY A 89 -47.71 60.72 11.22
C GLY A 89 -47.21 60.54 9.78
N THR A 90 -45.93 60.78 9.52
CA THR A 90 -45.28 60.55 8.21
C THR A 90 -44.40 59.33 8.27
N GLU A 91 -44.59 58.38 7.35
CA GLU A 91 -43.73 57.17 7.22
C GLU A 91 -42.46 57.60 6.46
N ILE A 92 -41.30 57.35 7.11
CA ILE A 92 -39.99 57.57 6.51
C ILE A 92 -39.41 56.25 6.27
N ILE A 93 -39.19 55.88 5.02
CA ILE A 93 -38.50 54.61 4.62
C ILE A 93 -37.04 54.95 4.38
N THR A 94 -36.15 54.33 5.19
CA THR A 94 -34.70 54.40 4.99
C THR A 94 -34.20 53.06 4.52
N SER A 95 -33.37 53.07 3.49
CA SER A 95 -32.70 51.84 3.01
C SER A 95 -31.24 51.88 3.46
N ASP A 96 -30.83 50.86 4.21
CA ASP A 96 -29.47 50.73 4.70
C ASP A 96 -28.94 49.29 4.51
N SER A 97 -27.64 49.15 4.39
CA SER A 97 -27.02 47.82 4.29
C SER A 97 -26.79 47.24 5.68
N LYS A 98 -27.29 46.01 5.91
CA LYS A 98 -27.14 45.33 7.19
C LYS A 98 -26.44 44.00 7.01
N THR A 99 -25.31 43.83 7.68
CA THR A 99 -24.63 42.54 7.81
C THR A 99 -24.93 41.93 9.18
N THR A 100 -25.51 40.75 9.18
CA THR A 100 -25.84 40.02 10.41
C THR A 100 -24.94 38.80 10.52
N TYR A 101 -24.31 38.64 11.69
CA TYR A 101 -23.48 37.50 12.04
C TYR A 101 -24.22 36.66 13.06
N ASN A 102 -24.50 35.42 12.72
CA ASN A 102 -25.07 34.45 13.64
C ASN A 102 -24.11 33.30 13.80
N GLY A 103 -23.77 32.97 15.04
CA GLY A 103 -22.94 31.82 15.40
C GLY A 103 -23.67 30.93 16.40
N ASN A 104 -23.65 29.64 16.16
CA ASN A 104 -24.12 28.63 17.10
C ASN A 104 -23.02 27.64 17.43
N TYR A 105 -22.93 27.28 18.68
CA TYR A 105 -21.99 26.30 19.20
C TYR A 105 -22.79 25.23 19.94
N GLY A 106 -22.57 23.98 19.59
CA GLY A 106 -23.22 22.84 20.24
C GLY A 106 -22.19 21.84 20.75
N LEU A 107 -22.36 21.39 21.97
CA LEU A 107 -21.65 20.26 22.54
C LEU A 107 -22.67 19.19 22.89
N ASN A 108 -22.52 18.00 22.26
CA ASN A 108 -23.41 16.87 22.51
C ASN A 108 -22.62 15.67 22.99
N ALA A 109 -23.05 15.10 24.11
CA ALA A 109 -22.49 13.88 24.69
C ALA A 109 -23.57 12.80 24.68
N GLN A 110 -23.25 11.63 24.09
CA GLN A 110 -24.17 10.52 24.04
C GLN A 110 -23.50 9.25 24.56
N TRP A 111 -24.16 8.59 25.52
CA TRP A 111 -23.68 7.35 26.08
C TRP A 111 -24.82 6.32 26.15
N THR A 112 -24.62 5.19 25.48
CA THR A 112 -25.56 4.07 25.56
C THR A 112 -25.11 3.16 26.70
N LEU A 113 -25.84 3.13 27.80
CA LEU A 113 -25.50 2.31 28.97
C LEU A 113 -25.80 0.83 28.74
N TRP A 114 -26.90 0.52 28.06
CA TRP A 114 -27.35 -0.85 27.82
C TRP A 114 -27.96 -1.00 26.42
N ASN A 115 -27.60 -2.07 25.69
CA ASN A 115 -28.16 -2.41 24.39
C ASN A 115 -28.27 -3.93 24.17
N GLY A 116 -28.68 -4.70 25.22
CA GLY A 116 -28.85 -6.14 25.10
C GLY A 116 -27.57 -6.90 24.77
N SER A 117 -26.40 -6.47 25.29
CA SER A 117 -25.08 -7.10 25.06
C SER A 117 -24.56 -7.02 23.62
N LYS A 118 -25.25 -6.30 22.72
CA LYS A 118 -24.83 -6.16 21.31
C LYS A 118 -23.38 -5.69 21.19
N ARG A 119 -22.97 -4.67 21.97
CA ARG A 119 -21.59 -4.13 21.96
C ARG A 119 -20.56 -5.17 22.36
N LEU A 120 -20.83 -5.97 23.39
CA LEU A 120 -19.92 -7.03 23.84
C LEU A 120 -19.77 -8.12 22.77
N ASN A 121 -20.87 -8.51 22.14
CA ASN A 121 -20.86 -9.49 21.07
C ASN A 121 -20.14 -8.94 19.80
N THR A 122 -20.30 -7.66 19.49
CA THR A 122 -19.54 -7.01 18.41
C THR A 122 -18.04 -7.05 18.69
N ILE A 123 -17.60 -6.80 19.94
CA ILE A 123 -16.18 -6.91 20.29
C ILE A 123 -15.67 -8.35 20.10
N LYS A 124 -16.46 -9.36 20.52
CA LYS A 124 -16.11 -10.77 20.29
C LYS A 124 -15.98 -11.08 18.80
N GLN A 125 -16.95 -10.64 18.01
CA GLN A 125 -16.94 -10.80 16.55
C GLN A 125 -15.69 -10.17 15.92
N ARG A 126 -15.35 -8.92 16.28
CA ARG A 126 -14.15 -8.25 15.76
C ARG A 126 -12.85 -8.95 16.17
N LYS A 127 -12.79 -9.50 17.39
CA LYS A 127 -11.64 -10.31 17.80
C LYS A 127 -11.48 -11.57 16.95
N THR A 128 -12.57 -12.28 16.66
CA THR A 128 -12.55 -13.46 15.78
C THR A 128 -12.16 -13.07 14.35
N SER A 129 -12.68 -11.97 13.83
CA SER A 129 -12.27 -11.45 12.50
C SER A 129 -10.77 -11.15 12.44
N ARG A 130 -10.20 -10.59 13.50
CA ARG A 130 -8.74 -10.39 13.60
C ARG A 130 -7.98 -11.70 13.59
N GLN A 131 -8.48 -12.75 14.27
CA GLN A 131 -7.84 -14.07 14.24
C GLN A 131 -7.86 -14.67 12.83
N ILE A 132 -8.99 -14.54 12.13
CA ILE A 132 -9.11 -14.98 10.72
C ILE A 132 -8.08 -14.23 9.83
N ALA A 133 -7.97 -12.91 9.97
CA ALA A 133 -6.96 -12.14 9.23
C ALA A 133 -5.52 -12.59 9.55
N GLY A 134 -5.24 -12.95 10.81
CA GLY A 134 -3.94 -13.50 11.19
C GLY A 134 -3.64 -14.86 10.54
N LEU A 135 -4.64 -15.73 10.46
CA LEU A 135 -4.50 -17.02 9.77
C LEU A 135 -4.32 -16.84 8.25
N ALA A 136 -4.99 -15.87 7.65
CA ALA A 136 -4.82 -15.55 6.23
C ALA A 136 -3.39 -15.06 5.89
N VAL A 137 -2.74 -14.35 6.81
CA VAL A 137 -1.31 -13.99 6.67
C VAL A 137 -0.45 -15.26 6.68
N ALA A 138 -0.64 -16.15 7.65
CA ALA A 138 0.14 -17.39 7.75
C ALA A 138 -0.10 -18.32 6.54
N GLU A 139 -1.32 -18.43 6.06
CA GLU A 139 -1.66 -19.17 4.84
C GLU A 139 -0.91 -18.60 3.62
N THR A 140 -0.90 -17.30 3.46
CA THR A 140 -0.20 -16.63 2.36
C THR A 140 1.32 -16.83 2.45
N GLU A 141 1.90 -16.75 3.66
CA GLU A 141 3.32 -17.02 3.88
C GLU A 141 3.68 -18.47 3.47
N ASN A 142 2.91 -19.44 3.91
CA ASN A 142 3.14 -20.85 3.57
C ASN A 142 2.99 -21.13 2.06
N SER A 143 1.92 -20.61 1.46
CA SER A 143 1.69 -20.76 0.02
C SER A 143 2.80 -20.12 -0.82
N LEU A 144 3.28 -18.95 -0.40
CA LEU A 144 4.40 -18.28 -1.07
C LEU A 144 5.69 -19.09 -0.98
N GLN A 145 6.00 -19.65 0.20
CA GLN A 145 7.17 -20.51 0.38
C GLN A 145 7.09 -21.76 -0.52
N GLU A 146 5.93 -22.40 -0.56
CA GLU A 146 5.72 -23.57 -1.41
C GLU A 146 5.94 -23.25 -2.90
N GLN A 147 5.37 -22.14 -3.39
CA GLN A 147 5.54 -21.71 -4.78
C GLN A 147 7.00 -21.41 -5.12
N ILE A 148 7.75 -20.79 -4.18
CA ILE A 148 9.18 -20.51 -4.39
C ILE A 148 9.98 -21.80 -4.48
N VAL A 149 9.75 -22.76 -3.56
CA VAL A 149 10.42 -24.06 -3.58
C VAL A 149 10.16 -24.80 -4.89
N GLN A 150 8.89 -24.87 -5.31
CA GLN A 150 8.52 -25.52 -6.57
C GLN A 150 9.19 -24.85 -7.78
N THR A 151 9.19 -23.52 -7.84
CA THR A 151 9.81 -22.79 -8.94
C THR A 151 11.34 -22.96 -8.94
N PHE A 152 11.95 -22.95 -7.77
CA PHE A 152 13.40 -23.14 -7.63
C PHE A 152 13.84 -24.52 -8.13
N ILE A 153 13.08 -25.57 -7.76
CA ILE A 153 13.32 -26.94 -8.26
C ILE A 153 13.16 -27.01 -9.78
N GLN A 154 12.15 -26.34 -10.35
CA GLN A 154 11.96 -26.30 -11.80
C GLN A 154 13.14 -25.64 -12.52
N ILE A 155 13.70 -24.56 -11.96
CA ILE A 155 14.88 -23.88 -12.51
C ILE A 155 16.09 -24.82 -12.47
N LEU A 156 16.33 -25.51 -11.36
CA LEU A 156 17.45 -26.49 -11.25
C LEU A 156 17.29 -27.63 -12.25
N TYR A 157 16.07 -28.13 -12.41
CA TYR A 157 15.79 -29.19 -13.41
C TYR A 157 16.03 -28.68 -14.83
N ALA A 158 15.63 -27.46 -15.16
CA ALA A 158 15.87 -26.88 -16.48
C ALA A 158 17.37 -26.66 -16.75
N ASP A 159 18.13 -26.19 -15.77
CA ASP A 159 19.57 -25.98 -15.89
C ASP A 159 20.28 -27.33 -16.16
N GLU A 160 19.92 -28.38 -15.39
CA GLU A 160 20.51 -29.70 -15.58
C GLU A 160 20.11 -30.31 -16.94
N SER A 161 18.87 -30.10 -17.38
CA SER A 161 18.42 -30.53 -18.70
C SER A 161 19.22 -29.89 -19.84
N VAL A 162 19.58 -28.62 -19.71
CA VAL A 162 20.44 -27.93 -20.69
C VAL A 162 21.81 -28.56 -20.73
N LYS A 163 22.43 -28.87 -19.59
CA LYS A 163 23.76 -29.56 -19.54
C LYS A 163 23.72 -30.93 -20.18
N ILE A 164 22.68 -31.72 -19.89
CA ILE A 164 22.49 -33.05 -20.52
C ILE A 164 22.37 -32.91 -22.04
N ASN A 165 21.57 -31.96 -22.52
CA ASN A 165 21.40 -31.76 -23.96
C ASN A 165 22.69 -31.29 -24.64
N GLN A 166 23.47 -30.41 -23.97
CA GLN A 166 24.79 -30.01 -24.48
C GLN A 166 25.75 -31.19 -24.58
N ASN A 167 25.82 -32.05 -23.56
CA ASN A 167 26.63 -33.27 -23.61
C ASN A 167 26.18 -34.22 -24.72
N THR A 168 24.87 -34.40 -24.89
CA THR A 168 24.29 -35.22 -25.96
C THR A 168 24.66 -34.69 -27.33
N LEU A 169 24.61 -33.37 -27.51
CA LEU A 169 25.03 -32.73 -28.74
C LEU A 169 26.51 -32.99 -29.05
N GLN A 170 27.38 -32.83 -28.03
CA GLN A 170 28.82 -33.10 -28.20
C GLN A 170 29.10 -34.53 -28.60
N VAL A 171 28.45 -35.51 -27.95
CA VAL A 171 28.58 -36.92 -28.28
C VAL A 171 28.07 -37.22 -29.68
N SER A 172 26.93 -36.67 -30.08
CA SER A 172 26.35 -36.81 -31.40
C SER A 172 27.26 -36.25 -32.49
N GLN A 173 27.84 -35.04 -32.24
CA GLN A 173 28.79 -34.40 -33.14
C GLN A 173 30.05 -35.27 -33.31
N ALA A 174 30.66 -35.78 -32.23
CA ALA A 174 31.82 -36.61 -32.28
C ALA A 174 31.52 -37.94 -33.00
N THR A 175 30.32 -38.50 -32.84
CA THR A 175 29.89 -39.70 -33.55
C THR A 175 29.73 -39.45 -35.06
N TYR A 176 29.14 -38.30 -35.42
CA TYR A 176 29.03 -37.89 -36.83
C TYR A 176 30.39 -37.68 -37.47
N ASP A 177 31.31 -37.00 -36.81
CA ASP A 177 32.65 -36.71 -37.34
C ASP A 177 33.44 -38.02 -37.53
N ARG A 178 33.36 -38.96 -36.58
CA ARG A 178 33.96 -40.30 -36.69
C ARG A 178 33.36 -41.08 -37.86
N GLY A 179 32.01 -41.03 -38.03
CA GLY A 179 31.36 -41.70 -39.17
C GLY A 179 31.83 -41.12 -40.51
N LYS A 180 31.97 -39.80 -40.57
CA LYS A 180 32.48 -39.14 -41.79
C LYS A 180 33.91 -39.54 -42.14
N GLU A 181 34.80 -39.73 -41.15
CA GLU A 181 36.17 -40.20 -41.34
C GLU A 181 36.23 -41.64 -41.85
N LEU A 182 35.27 -42.50 -41.43
CA LEU A 182 35.22 -43.92 -41.84
C LEU A 182 34.69 -44.12 -43.26
N PHE A 183 34.02 -43.13 -43.85
CA PHE A 183 33.46 -43.19 -45.21
C PHE A 183 34.24 -42.39 -46.23
N GLN A 184 35.38 -41.76 -45.86
CA GLN A 184 36.38 -41.18 -46.76
C GLN A 184 37.52 -42.20 -46.99
#